data_8bf8cd20fd169dbace5aed623767210a
#
_entry.id   8bf8cd20fd169dbace5aed623767210a
#
_cell.length_a   1.000
_cell.length_b   1.000
_cell.length_c   1.000
_cell.angle_alpha   90.00
_cell.angle_beta   90.00
_cell.angle_gamma   90.00
#
_symmetry.space_group_name_H-M   'P 1'
#
loop_
_entity.id
_entity.type
_entity.pdbx_description
1 polymer ?
#
loop_
_entity_poly.entity_id
_entity_poly.type
_entity_poly.pdbx_seq_one_letter_code
_entity_poly.pdbx_strand_id
1 'polypeptide(L)' 'MWNIQNKIIKAKEVADRYPDNFYCVDITDKIRLQGHLENFPKRFVIELIKKENFKLEIDDNNFIVLKKVEDDIPLEIVLT' A
#
# COMPACT_ATOMS: atom_id res chain seq x y z
N MET A 1 -18.55 -1.18 -10.49
CA MET A 1 -17.80 0.06 -10.20
C MET A 1 -17.81 0.33 -8.71
N TRP A 2 -16.69 0.72 -8.14
CA TRP A 2 -16.59 1.05 -6.73
C TRP A 2 -17.05 2.48 -6.48
N ASN A 3 -17.98 2.69 -5.54
CA ASN A 3 -18.33 4.03 -5.11
C ASN A 3 -17.38 4.47 -3.99
N ILE A 4 -17.46 5.75 -3.61
CA ILE A 4 -16.55 6.31 -2.60
C ILE A 4 -16.68 5.61 -1.23
N GLN A 5 -17.90 5.26 -0.87
CA GLN A 5 -18.14 4.58 0.40
C GLN A 5 -17.48 3.21 0.45
N ASN A 6 -17.59 2.43 -0.62
CA ASN A 6 -16.93 1.12 -0.71
C ASN A 6 -15.41 1.26 -0.70
N LYS A 7 -14.87 2.30 -1.33
CA LYS A 7 -13.45 2.57 -1.31
C LYS A 7 -12.94 2.91 0.09
N ILE A 8 -13.72 3.67 0.84
CA ILE A 8 -13.37 4.01 2.23
C ILE A 8 -13.33 2.77 3.10
N ILE A 9 -14.35 1.90 2.98
CA ILE A 9 -14.40 0.64 3.72
C ILE A 9 -13.20 -0.23 3.37
N LYS A 10 -12.90 -0.34 2.08
CA LYS A 10 -11.75 -1.14 1.62
C LYS A 10 -10.43 -0.56 2.10
N ALA A 11 -10.29 0.76 2.07
CA ALA A 11 -9.07 1.41 2.55
C ALA A 11 -8.82 1.14 4.03
N LYS A 12 -9.89 1.20 4.84
CA LYS A 12 -9.78 0.87 6.26
C LYS A 12 -9.38 -0.58 6.47
N GLU A 13 -10.01 -1.50 5.74
CA GLU A 13 -9.68 -2.92 5.81
C GLU A 13 -8.20 -3.16 5.45
N VAL A 14 -7.72 -2.54 4.38
CA VAL A 14 -6.33 -2.66 3.96
C VAL A 14 -5.39 -2.07 5.01
N ALA A 15 -5.69 -0.85 5.50
CA ALA A 15 -4.85 -0.20 6.50
C ALA A 15 -4.76 -1.02 7.79
N ASP A 16 -5.85 -1.64 8.21
CA ASP A 16 -5.89 -2.44 9.44
C ASP A 16 -5.04 -3.72 9.35
N ARG A 17 -4.69 -4.14 8.15
CA ARG A 17 -3.83 -5.32 7.94
C ARG A 17 -2.34 -5.03 8.09
N TYR A 18 -1.94 -3.76 8.09
CA TYR A 18 -0.55 -3.36 8.04
C TYR A 18 -0.17 -2.52 9.26
N PRO A 19 1.13 -2.40 9.56
CA PRO A 19 1.58 -1.64 10.73
C PRO A 19 1.12 -0.18 10.73
N ASP A 20 0.93 0.38 11.93
CA ASP A 20 0.46 1.75 12.13
C ASP A 20 1.52 2.82 11.79
N ASN A 21 2.60 2.43 11.10
CA ASN A 21 3.69 3.33 10.76
C ASN A 21 3.44 4.13 9.48
N PHE A 22 2.29 3.95 8.86
CA PHE A 22 1.90 4.75 7.70
C PHE A 22 1.36 6.08 8.16
N TYR A 23 1.83 7.16 7.53
CA TYR A 23 1.41 8.51 7.91
C TYR A 23 0.29 9.06 7.03
N CYS A 24 -0.05 8.38 5.96
CA CYS A 24 -1.05 8.86 5.02
C CYS A 24 -1.74 7.69 4.32
N VAL A 25 -3.05 7.82 4.13
CA VAL A 25 -3.84 6.90 3.29
C VAL A 25 -4.60 7.76 2.29
N ASP A 26 -4.26 7.60 1.01
CA ASP A 26 -4.94 8.29 -0.09
C ASP A 26 -5.94 7.38 -0.75
N ILE A 27 -7.11 7.94 -1.10
CA ILE A 27 -8.14 7.23 -1.83
C ILE A 27 -8.52 8.06 -3.05
N THR A 28 -8.13 7.58 -4.23
CA THR A 28 -8.49 8.19 -5.51
C THR A 28 -9.06 7.11 -6.41
N ASP A 29 -8.47 6.87 -7.56
CA ASP A 29 -8.74 5.69 -8.38
C ASP A 29 -8.03 4.44 -7.82
N LYS A 30 -7.21 4.61 -6.80
CA LYS A 30 -6.48 3.56 -6.10
C LYS A 30 -6.40 3.89 -4.62
N ILE A 31 -5.99 2.89 -3.83
CA ILE A 31 -5.71 3.05 -2.40
C ILE A 31 -4.20 3.09 -2.24
N ARG A 32 -3.68 4.15 -1.63
CA ARG A 32 -2.24 4.32 -1.41
C ARG A 32 -1.95 4.51 0.06
N LEU A 33 -1.06 3.67 0.59
CA LEU A 33 -0.52 3.81 1.94
C LEU A 33 0.89 4.37 1.83
N GLN A 34 1.18 5.42 2.58
CA GLN A 34 2.50 6.06 2.55
C GLN A 34 3.16 6.00 3.92
N GLY A 35 4.43 5.61 3.93
CA GLY A 35 5.21 5.52 5.16
C GLY A 35 6.69 5.76 4.90
N HIS A 36 7.47 5.87 5.98
CA HIS A 36 8.92 6.00 5.88
C HIS A 36 9.57 4.62 5.97
N LEU A 37 10.41 4.29 5.00
CA LEU A 37 11.06 2.98 4.92
C LEU A 37 11.81 2.63 6.21
N GLU A 38 12.45 3.62 6.83
CA GLU A 38 13.23 3.40 8.06
C GLU A 38 12.40 2.91 9.24
N ASN A 39 11.07 3.10 9.18
CA ASN A 39 10.16 2.68 10.24
C ASN A 39 9.65 1.25 10.08
N PHE A 40 10.09 0.56 9.02
CA PHE A 40 9.62 -0.80 8.74
C PHE A 40 10.80 -1.79 8.77
N PRO A 41 10.62 -2.98 9.36
CA PRO A 41 11.66 -4.00 9.29
C PRO A 41 11.79 -4.51 7.86
N LYS A 42 13.01 -4.94 7.50
CA LYS A 42 13.28 -5.47 6.15
C LYS A 42 12.35 -6.63 5.79
N ARG A 43 12.05 -7.51 6.77
CA ARG A 43 11.15 -8.65 6.53
C ARG A 43 9.74 -8.23 6.11
N PHE A 44 9.29 -7.04 6.51
CA PHE A 44 7.98 -6.55 6.13
C PHE A 44 7.90 -6.38 4.60
N VAL A 45 8.88 -5.72 4.01
CA VAL A 45 8.95 -5.52 2.56
C VAL A 45 9.04 -6.87 1.83
N ILE A 46 9.88 -7.77 2.35
CA ILE A 46 10.06 -9.10 1.75
C ILE A 46 8.76 -9.90 1.80
N GLU A 47 8.03 -9.85 2.92
CA GLU A 47 6.75 -10.54 3.06
C GLU A 47 5.69 -9.98 2.11
N LEU A 48 5.65 -8.67 1.92
CA LEU A 48 4.72 -8.06 0.97
C LEU A 48 4.97 -8.60 -0.44
N ILE A 49 6.22 -8.73 -0.84
CA ILE A 49 6.56 -9.24 -2.17
C ILE A 49 6.28 -10.74 -2.28
N LYS A 50 6.70 -11.53 -1.30
CA LYS A 50 6.65 -13.00 -1.39
C LYS A 50 5.33 -13.60 -0.98
N LYS A 51 4.67 -13.07 0.06
CA LYS A 51 3.44 -13.65 0.59
C LYS A 51 2.20 -12.93 0.11
N GLU A 52 2.27 -11.61 -0.06
CA GLU A 52 1.12 -10.80 -0.44
C GLU A 52 1.08 -10.48 -1.93
N ASN A 53 2.08 -10.92 -2.67
CA ASN A 53 2.16 -10.78 -4.14
C ASN A 53 2.24 -9.33 -4.64
N PHE A 54 2.80 -8.44 -3.85
CA PHE A 54 3.08 -7.09 -4.32
C PHE A 54 4.24 -7.10 -5.31
N LYS A 55 4.18 -6.25 -6.32
CA LYS A 55 5.28 -6.00 -7.24
C LYS A 55 6.09 -4.82 -6.75
N LEU A 56 7.41 -4.97 -6.75
CA LEU A 56 8.34 -3.92 -6.34
C LEU A 56 8.68 -3.04 -7.54
N GLU A 57 8.56 -1.73 -7.36
CA GLU A 57 9.03 -0.73 -8.31
C GLU A 57 9.79 0.36 -7.56
N ILE A 58 10.68 1.04 -8.27
CA ILE A 58 11.37 2.22 -7.75
C ILE A 58 10.94 3.39 -8.61
N ASP A 59 10.40 4.45 -7.98
CA ASP A 59 9.91 5.59 -8.72
C ASP A 59 11.05 6.59 -9.05
N ASP A 60 10.70 7.70 -9.71
CA ASP A 60 11.67 8.70 -10.13
C ASP A 60 12.39 9.38 -8.96
N ASN A 61 11.80 9.33 -7.77
CA ASN A 61 12.39 9.89 -6.55
C ASN A 61 13.17 8.84 -5.74
N ASN A 62 13.38 7.66 -6.31
CA ASN A 62 14.01 6.51 -5.65
C ASN A 62 13.25 5.99 -4.44
N PHE A 63 11.93 6.22 -4.37
CA PHE A 63 11.09 5.63 -3.35
C PHE A 63 10.69 4.22 -3.76
N ILE A 64 10.55 3.35 -2.76
CA ILE A 64 10.05 1.99 -2.99
C ILE A 64 8.54 2.05 -3.11
N VAL A 65 8.03 1.50 -4.21
CA VAL A 65 6.59 1.42 -4.47
C VAL A 65 6.22 -0.05 -4.63
N LEU A 66 5.30 -0.51 -3.80
CA LEU A 66 4.79 -1.88 -3.87
C LEU A 66 3.35 -1.82 -4.37
N LYS A 67 3.06 -2.54 -5.44
CA LYS A 67 1.78 -2.47 -6.13
C LYS A 67 1.13 -3.84 -6.27
N LYS A 68 -0.18 -3.89 -6.11
CA LYS A 68 -1.00 -5.04 -6.55
C LYS A 68 -2.43 -4.58 -6.79
N VAL A 69 -3.23 -5.47 -7.37
CA VAL A 69 -4.67 -5.24 -7.53
C VAL A 69 -5.40 -6.25 -6.64
N GLU A 70 -6.34 -5.76 -5.83
CA GLU A 70 -7.16 -6.59 -4.97
C GLU A 70 -8.61 -6.16 -5.11
N ASP A 71 -9.49 -7.12 -5.44
CA ASP A 71 -10.92 -6.86 -5.66
C ASP A 71 -11.15 -5.75 -6.69
N ASP A 72 -10.35 -5.76 -7.77
CA ASP A 72 -10.36 -4.77 -8.85
C ASP A 72 -9.93 -3.37 -8.43
N ILE A 73 -9.38 -3.20 -7.24
CA ILE A 73 -8.86 -1.91 -6.78
C ILE A 73 -7.33 -1.98 -6.77
N PRO A 74 -6.65 -1.05 -7.44
CA PRO A 74 -5.19 -0.96 -7.32
C PRO A 74 -4.80 -0.55 -5.90
N LEU A 75 -3.85 -1.27 -5.32
CA LEU A 75 -3.27 -0.96 -4.02
C LEU A 75 -1.81 -0.59 -4.22
N GLU A 76 -1.38 0.50 -3.57
CA GLU A 76 0.02 0.92 -3.55
C GLU A 76 0.49 1.15 -2.14
N ILE A 77 1.70 0.71 -1.85
CA ILE A 77 2.40 1.03 -0.61
C ILE A 77 3.66 1.78 -1.03
N VAL A 78 3.78 3.04 -0.62
CA VAL A 78 4.92 3.88 -0.96
C VAL A 78 5.76 4.10 0.28
N LEU A 79 7.03 3.71 0.22
CA LEU A 79 7.98 3.82 1.33
C LEU A 79 9.07 4.83 0.94
N THR A 80 9.04 5.96 1.59
CA THR A 80 9.93 7.08 1.30
C THR A 80 11.17 7.11 2.17
#